data_e8c05445052cb8991155cb364e976123
#
_entry.id   e8c05445052cb8991155cb364e976123
#
_cell.length_a   1.000
_cell.length_b   1.000
_cell.length_c   1.000
_cell.angle_alpha   90.00
_cell.angle_beta   90.00
_cell.angle_gamma   90.00
#
_symmetry.space_group_name_H-M   'P 1'
#
loop_
_entity.id
_entity.type
_entity.pdbx_description
1 polymer ?
#
loop_
_entity_poly.entity_id
_entity_poly.type
_entity_poly.pdbx_seq_one_letter_code
_entity_poly.pdbx_strand_id
1 'polypeptide(L)'
;MKVELDRSMKTLGAQDPPAYFISYAITDTQRATVSGSNGALLNSDEARNRWLEIAVRTGSYDLDNTHKVDGKQAQDGGPGINAPLDDDTEVLRRAIWLETDKQYRAAAEAFIKIKAGKEVKVQTEEGRAPDFSREKPQVSTSPWVTFTLDRKPWEQKVRDYTSYFRQSPAVINSIVTFTAQAQNTVQLNSEGSQLQFGQVRYRLELFIQGKASDGMDIDRYYNFDWVNTGDAPDDKAVYAAAAQLRKEMEGLVVSPLNEPMVGPALLTGRAAAVFFHEVFGHRAEGHRQKDVNEGQTFAKKVDEPILPDFLSIVDDPTMKKLGKQDLLGYFQYDDESVAGQRVVLVDHGVLKSFEMSRSPLAGFPHSNGHGRRQMGAEPVARQGNLIVVSNKTLTNTELRAKLVELIKEQGKPYGLLIDDIAGGFTFTGRGQPQAFQVEPLVVYKVFADGRPDELVRGVDIVGTPLAALTKIVATGDTPEVFNGYCGAESGYVPVSAAAPAILTSELEVQKKQTSTDRPPILPPPAHDTAKAGGAQ
;
A
#
# COMPACT_ATOMS: atom_id res chain seq x y z
N MET A 1 -20.27 -24.41 1.04
CA MET A 1 -19.26 -24.09 2.04
C MET A 1 -19.64 -24.64 3.43
N LYS A 2 -20.72 -24.20 4.09
CA LYS A 2 -21.01 -24.61 5.50
C LYS A 2 -21.08 -26.12 5.72
N VAL A 3 -21.78 -26.86 4.86
CA VAL A 3 -21.89 -28.33 4.95
C VAL A 3 -20.52 -29.01 4.91
N GLU A 4 -19.60 -28.49 4.06
CA GLU A 4 -18.24 -29.05 3.98
C GLU A 4 -17.38 -28.62 5.17
N LEU A 5 -17.58 -27.42 5.71
CA LEU A 5 -16.90 -26.96 6.91
C LEU A 5 -17.25 -27.84 8.11
N ASP A 6 -18.55 -28.05 8.33
CA ASP A 6 -19.04 -28.90 9.44
C ASP A 6 -18.54 -30.36 9.31
N ARG A 7 -18.55 -30.92 8.08
CA ARG A 7 -18.03 -32.25 7.78
C ARG A 7 -16.51 -32.36 8.03
N SER A 8 -15.76 -31.35 7.55
CA SER A 8 -14.31 -31.31 7.70
C SER A 8 -13.90 -31.17 9.16
N MET A 9 -14.52 -30.26 9.91
CA MET A 9 -14.24 -30.10 11.34
C MET A 9 -14.53 -31.38 12.13
N LYS A 10 -15.66 -32.08 11.85
CA LYS A 10 -16.00 -33.34 12.52
C LYS A 10 -14.94 -34.43 12.26
N THR A 11 -14.40 -34.51 11.05
CA THR A 11 -13.46 -35.55 10.64
C THR A 11 -12.03 -35.21 11.03
N LEU A 12 -11.58 -34.00 10.66
CA LEU A 12 -10.18 -33.58 10.83
C LEU A 12 -9.87 -33.14 12.26
N GLY A 13 -10.88 -32.69 13.02
CA GLY A 13 -10.74 -32.40 14.45
C GLY A 13 -10.52 -33.66 15.31
N ALA A 14 -10.81 -34.84 14.78
CA ALA A 14 -10.57 -36.14 15.44
C ALA A 14 -9.24 -36.80 15.01
N GLN A 15 -8.47 -36.17 14.14
CA GLN A 15 -7.16 -36.67 13.69
C GLN A 15 -6.05 -36.28 14.68
N ASP A 16 -4.85 -36.81 14.49
CA ASP A 16 -3.63 -36.42 15.19
C ASP A 16 -2.56 -35.96 14.18
N PRO A 17 -2.15 -34.69 14.18
CA PRO A 17 -2.63 -33.60 15.02
C PRO A 17 -4.06 -33.15 14.63
N PRO A 18 -4.88 -32.69 15.61
CA PRO A 18 -6.25 -32.29 15.33
C PRO A 18 -6.28 -30.91 14.60
N ALA A 19 -7.18 -30.80 13.62
CA ALA A 19 -7.54 -29.46 13.11
C ALA A 19 -8.44 -28.78 14.14
N TYR A 20 -7.98 -27.65 14.69
CA TYR A 20 -8.75 -26.87 15.66
C TYR A 20 -9.47 -25.67 15.04
N PHE A 21 -9.01 -25.23 13.87
CA PHE A 21 -9.61 -24.12 13.13
C PHE A 21 -9.56 -24.40 11.63
N ILE A 22 -10.66 -24.14 10.94
CA ILE A 22 -10.76 -24.16 9.47
C ILE A 22 -11.52 -22.92 9.04
N SER A 23 -11.02 -22.23 8.01
CA SER A 23 -11.73 -21.16 7.33
C SER A 23 -11.79 -21.38 5.82
N TYR A 24 -12.89 -20.98 5.21
CA TYR A 24 -13.14 -20.98 3.77
C TYR A 24 -13.47 -19.57 3.31
N ALA A 25 -12.81 -19.10 2.27
CA ALA A 25 -13.14 -17.86 1.58
C ALA A 25 -13.30 -18.13 0.08
N ILE A 26 -14.37 -17.60 -0.51
CA ILE A 26 -14.53 -17.50 -1.96
C ILE A 26 -14.59 -16.05 -2.32
N THR A 27 -13.67 -15.61 -3.18
CA THR A 27 -13.63 -14.28 -3.76
C THR A 27 -13.95 -14.36 -5.25
N ASP A 28 -15.02 -13.68 -5.64
CA ASP A 28 -15.45 -13.54 -7.03
C ASP A 28 -15.15 -12.13 -7.51
N THR A 29 -14.34 -11.99 -8.55
CA THR A 29 -13.89 -10.72 -9.09
C THR A 29 -14.32 -10.57 -10.54
N GLN A 30 -15.07 -9.52 -10.83
CA GLN A 30 -15.33 -9.01 -12.17
C GLN A 30 -14.41 -7.80 -12.38
N ARG A 31 -13.65 -7.78 -13.47
CA ARG A 31 -12.73 -6.68 -13.79
C ARG A 31 -12.80 -6.33 -15.25
N ALA A 32 -12.95 -5.04 -15.55
CA ALA A 32 -12.78 -4.49 -16.88
C ALA A 32 -11.57 -3.58 -16.91
N THR A 33 -10.74 -3.68 -17.96
CA THR A 33 -9.56 -2.86 -18.17
C THR A 33 -9.57 -2.28 -19.56
N VAL A 34 -9.38 -0.96 -19.67
CA VAL A 34 -9.21 -0.26 -20.93
C VAL A 34 -7.93 0.56 -20.84
N SER A 35 -6.98 0.32 -21.72
CA SER A 35 -5.71 1.06 -21.72
C SER A 35 -5.33 1.54 -23.11
N GLY A 36 -4.66 2.68 -23.15
CA GLY A 36 -4.14 3.29 -24.37
C GLY A 36 -2.72 3.79 -24.18
N SER A 37 -2.01 3.97 -25.28
CA SER A 37 -0.68 4.57 -25.33
C SER A 37 -0.54 5.41 -26.59
N ASN A 38 0.04 6.60 -26.46
CA ASN A 38 0.38 7.46 -27.58
C ASN A 38 -0.78 7.64 -28.60
N GLY A 39 -2.03 7.77 -28.14
CA GLY A 39 -3.21 7.96 -28.99
C GLY A 39 -3.80 6.67 -29.59
N ALA A 40 -3.29 5.51 -29.21
CA ALA A 40 -3.78 4.21 -29.67
C ALA A 40 -4.30 3.36 -28.50
N LEU A 41 -5.27 2.50 -28.79
CA LEU A 41 -5.76 1.51 -27.84
C LEU A 41 -4.73 0.38 -27.71
N LEU A 42 -4.36 0.04 -26.48
CA LEU A 42 -3.53 -1.12 -26.17
C LEU A 42 -4.37 -2.34 -25.81
N ASN A 43 -5.38 -2.13 -24.95
CA ASN A 43 -6.20 -3.21 -24.43
C ASN A 43 -7.63 -2.74 -24.12
N SER A 44 -8.59 -3.62 -24.28
CA SER A 44 -9.99 -3.43 -23.85
C SER A 44 -10.61 -4.80 -23.59
N ASP A 45 -10.54 -5.26 -22.36
CA ASP A 45 -11.02 -6.57 -21.95
C ASP A 45 -11.90 -6.50 -20.71
N GLU A 46 -12.65 -7.57 -20.51
CA GLU A 46 -13.38 -7.85 -19.27
C GLU A 46 -13.17 -9.30 -18.91
N ALA A 47 -12.85 -9.55 -17.65
CA ALA A 47 -12.61 -10.88 -17.13
C ALA A 47 -13.35 -11.08 -15.81
N ARG A 48 -13.73 -12.32 -15.54
CA ARG A 48 -14.23 -12.77 -14.25
C ARG A 48 -13.39 -13.94 -13.78
N ASN A 49 -13.02 -13.93 -12.52
CA ASN A 49 -12.36 -15.06 -11.88
C ASN A 49 -12.98 -15.31 -10.51
N ARG A 50 -12.90 -16.55 -10.08
CA ARG A 50 -13.33 -16.97 -8.75
C ARG A 50 -12.17 -17.71 -8.09
N TRP A 51 -11.83 -17.29 -6.88
CA TRP A 51 -10.73 -17.84 -6.10
C TRP A 51 -11.27 -18.46 -4.82
N LEU A 52 -10.89 -19.71 -4.53
CA LEU A 52 -11.20 -20.41 -3.29
C LEU A 52 -9.95 -20.49 -2.43
N GLU A 53 -10.04 -20.03 -1.21
CA GLU A 53 -8.99 -20.10 -0.20
C GLU A 53 -9.45 -20.92 0.99
N ILE A 54 -8.56 -21.76 1.48
CA ILE A 54 -8.82 -22.66 2.61
C ILE A 54 -7.64 -22.59 3.54
N ALA A 55 -7.86 -22.13 4.77
CA ALA A 55 -6.86 -22.20 5.83
C ALA A 55 -7.25 -23.30 6.81
N VAL A 56 -6.32 -24.19 7.11
CA VAL A 56 -6.44 -25.23 8.13
C VAL A 56 -5.34 -25.03 9.16
N ARG A 57 -5.74 -24.95 10.43
CA ARG A 57 -4.80 -24.89 11.55
C ARG A 57 -4.88 -26.14 12.39
N THR A 58 -3.71 -26.73 12.65
CA THR A 58 -3.56 -27.98 13.44
C THR A 58 -2.76 -27.69 14.70
N GLY A 59 -3.11 -28.38 15.78
CA GLY A 59 -2.53 -28.17 17.10
C GLY A 59 -3.48 -27.42 18.04
N SER A 60 -3.14 -26.22 18.46
CA SER A 60 -3.97 -25.37 19.33
C SER A 60 -3.75 -23.89 19.04
N TYR A 61 -4.57 -23.02 19.65
CA TYR A 61 -4.37 -21.56 19.55
C TYR A 61 -3.01 -21.10 20.10
N ASP A 62 -2.48 -21.79 21.10
CA ASP A 62 -1.19 -21.45 21.73
C ASP A 62 0.00 -21.88 20.88
N LEU A 63 -0.13 -23.01 20.19
CA LEU A 63 0.91 -23.56 19.33
C LEU A 63 0.28 -24.28 18.14
N ASP A 64 0.53 -23.79 16.94
CA ASP A 64 -0.01 -24.38 15.73
C ASP A 64 1.02 -24.51 14.59
N ASN A 65 0.55 -24.99 13.44
CA ASN A 65 1.37 -25.20 12.24
C ASN A 65 1.94 -23.92 11.61
N THR A 66 1.51 -22.74 12.06
CA THR A 66 2.04 -21.44 11.55
C THR A 66 3.16 -20.89 12.43
N HIS A 67 3.47 -21.55 13.55
CA HIS A 67 4.55 -21.14 14.43
C HIS A 67 5.89 -21.06 13.69
N LYS A 68 6.53 -19.89 13.74
CA LYS A 68 7.83 -19.70 13.09
C LYS A 68 8.94 -20.25 13.97
N VAL A 69 9.75 -21.14 13.41
CA VAL A 69 10.97 -21.64 14.05
C VAL A 69 12.16 -20.92 13.44
N ASP A 70 12.91 -20.17 14.24
CA ASP A 70 14.00 -19.30 13.76
C ASP A 70 13.56 -18.30 12.68
N GLY A 71 12.33 -17.77 12.80
CA GLY A 71 11.74 -16.84 11.83
C GLY A 71 11.34 -17.47 10.51
N LYS A 72 11.45 -18.80 10.36
CA LYS A 72 11.04 -19.55 9.17
C LYS A 72 9.70 -20.22 9.38
N GLN A 73 8.83 -20.09 8.41
CA GLN A 73 7.57 -20.80 8.37
C GLN A 73 7.80 -22.26 7.92
N ALA A 74 7.14 -23.19 8.56
CA ALA A 74 7.32 -24.62 8.24
C ALA A 74 6.44 -25.08 7.06
N GLN A 75 5.42 -24.31 6.70
CA GLN A 75 4.50 -24.62 5.62
C GLN A 75 4.82 -23.75 4.40
N ASP A 76 5.08 -24.39 3.27
CA ASP A 76 5.23 -23.73 1.97
C ASP A 76 3.92 -23.84 1.17
N GLY A 77 3.55 -22.78 0.48
CA GLY A 77 2.42 -22.72 -0.46
C GLY A 77 1.26 -21.84 0.01
N GLY A 78 0.68 -21.10 -0.92
CA GLY A 78 -0.47 -20.24 -0.67
C GLY A 78 -1.78 -21.04 -0.49
N PRO A 79 -2.75 -20.49 0.26
CA PRO A 79 -3.96 -21.20 0.68
C PRO A 79 -5.06 -21.28 -0.40
N GLY A 80 -4.78 -21.20 -1.70
CA GLY A 80 -5.88 -21.06 -2.65
C GLY A 80 -5.70 -21.65 -4.04
N ILE A 81 -6.84 -21.84 -4.69
CA ILE A 81 -6.98 -22.34 -6.06
C ILE A 81 -8.03 -21.54 -6.85
N ASN A 82 -7.95 -21.58 -8.18
CA ASN A 82 -9.06 -21.13 -9.01
C ASN A 82 -10.28 -22.03 -8.79
N ALA A 83 -11.42 -21.43 -8.48
CA ALA A 83 -12.69 -22.12 -8.35
C ALA A 83 -13.52 -21.99 -9.64
N PRO A 84 -14.41 -22.97 -9.92
CA PRO A 84 -15.33 -22.89 -11.06
C PRO A 84 -16.18 -21.62 -11.01
N LEU A 85 -16.40 -21.01 -12.18
CA LEU A 85 -17.28 -19.84 -12.32
C LEU A 85 -18.76 -20.22 -12.29
N ASP A 86 -19.07 -21.47 -12.63
CA ASP A 86 -20.42 -22.01 -12.54
C ASP A 86 -20.83 -22.20 -11.09
N ASP A 87 -22.09 -21.90 -10.77
CA ASP A 87 -22.64 -22.06 -9.42
C ASP A 87 -23.13 -23.50 -9.17
N ASP A 88 -22.39 -24.50 -9.69
CA ASP A 88 -22.64 -25.91 -9.43
C ASP A 88 -22.18 -26.30 -8.04
N THR A 89 -23.15 -26.61 -7.17
CA THR A 89 -22.90 -26.94 -5.78
C THR A 89 -22.02 -28.17 -5.59
N GLU A 90 -22.17 -29.21 -6.42
CA GLU A 90 -21.40 -30.44 -6.28
C GLU A 90 -19.95 -30.25 -6.70
N VAL A 91 -19.72 -29.48 -7.78
CA VAL A 91 -18.37 -29.14 -8.24
C VAL A 91 -17.64 -28.28 -7.21
N LEU A 92 -18.30 -27.26 -6.66
CA LEU A 92 -17.73 -26.41 -5.60
C LEU A 92 -17.45 -27.21 -4.31
N ARG A 93 -18.34 -28.13 -3.93
CA ARG A 93 -18.12 -29.01 -2.77
C ARG A 93 -16.92 -29.93 -2.97
N ARG A 94 -16.72 -30.47 -4.18
CA ARG A 94 -15.55 -31.32 -4.50
C ARG A 94 -14.25 -30.50 -4.44
N ALA A 95 -14.23 -29.27 -4.97
CA ALA A 95 -13.09 -28.38 -4.90
C ALA A 95 -12.71 -28.06 -3.43
N ILE A 96 -13.71 -27.71 -2.61
CA ILE A 96 -13.51 -27.45 -1.18
C ILE A 96 -12.98 -28.69 -0.46
N TRP A 97 -13.59 -29.86 -0.68
CA TRP A 97 -13.16 -31.09 -0.05
C TRP A 97 -11.71 -31.47 -0.36
N LEU A 98 -11.34 -31.44 -1.65
CA LEU A 98 -10.00 -31.81 -2.09
C LEU A 98 -8.93 -30.84 -1.56
N GLU A 99 -9.20 -29.53 -1.65
CA GLU A 99 -8.25 -28.52 -1.17
C GLU A 99 -8.17 -28.53 0.37
N THR A 100 -9.27 -28.82 1.09
CA THR A 100 -9.23 -28.98 2.56
C THR A 100 -8.33 -30.14 2.98
N ASP A 101 -8.41 -31.29 2.31
CA ASP A 101 -7.53 -32.43 2.60
C ASP A 101 -6.07 -32.10 2.36
N LYS A 102 -5.77 -31.44 1.25
CA LYS A 102 -4.41 -30.99 0.92
C LYS A 102 -3.85 -30.02 1.97
N GLN A 103 -4.63 -28.99 2.34
CA GLN A 103 -4.22 -28.01 3.35
C GLN A 103 -4.07 -28.64 4.74
N TYR A 104 -4.95 -29.56 5.12
CA TYR A 104 -4.80 -30.31 6.37
C TYR A 104 -3.50 -31.09 6.41
N ARG A 105 -3.17 -31.86 5.35
CA ARG A 105 -1.93 -32.65 5.30
C ARG A 105 -0.70 -31.75 5.43
N ALA A 106 -0.66 -30.63 4.72
CA ALA A 106 0.43 -29.68 4.82
C ALA A 106 0.55 -29.09 6.25
N ALA A 107 -0.57 -28.71 6.84
CA ALA A 107 -0.61 -28.18 8.22
C ALA A 107 -0.17 -29.23 9.26
N ALA A 108 -0.62 -30.47 9.12
CA ALA A 108 -0.22 -31.55 10.02
C ALA A 108 1.28 -31.87 9.93
N GLU A 109 1.84 -31.92 8.73
CA GLU A 109 3.28 -32.13 8.52
C GLU A 109 4.10 -30.96 9.13
N ALA A 110 3.67 -29.72 8.89
CA ALA A 110 4.32 -28.53 9.46
C ALA A 110 4.28 -28.55 10.98
N PHE A 111 3.13 -28.86 11.59
CA PHE A 111 3.00 -28.93 13.04
C PHE A 111 3.90 -30.00 13.68
N ILE A 112 4.01 -31.19 13.06
CA ILE A 112 4.92 -32.26 13.53
C ILE A 112 6.38 -31.76 13.52
N LYS A 113 6.82 -31.06 12.45
CA LYS A 113 8.16 -30.49 12.36
C LYS A 113 8.40 -29.43 13.44
N ILE A 114 7.42 -28.55 13.68
CA ILE A 114 7.48 -27.51 14.73
C ILE A 114 7.60 -28.14 16.12
N LYS A 115 6.77 -29.14 16.42
CA LYS A 115 6.79 -29.85 17.69
C LYS A 115 8.14 -30.51 17.97
N ALA A 116 8.70 -31.19 16.98
CA ALA A 116 10.03 -31.81 17.07
C ALA A 116 11.17 -30.74 17.25
N GLY A 117 11.05 -29.59 16.60
CA GLY A 117 12.04 -28.50 16.72
C GLY A 117 11.98 -27.76 18.07
N LYS A 118 10.81 -27.71 18.70
CA LYS A 118 10.60 -26.95 19.96
C LYS A 118 11.17 -27.67 21.19
N GLU A 119 11.34 -28.96 21.16
CA GLU A 119 11.95 -29.73 22.26
C GLU A 119 13.43 -29.38 22.51
N VAL A 120 14.04 -28.60 21.60
CA VAL A 120 15.49 -28.32 21.59
C VAL A 120 15.84 -26.89 22.05
N LYS A 121 14.90 -25.95 22.20
CA LYS A 121 15.22 -24.52 22.40
C LYS A 121 14.50 -23.81 23.56
N VAL A 122 15.24 -22.87 24.22
CA VAL A 122 14.69 -21.91 25.20
C VAL A 122 13.88 -20.83 24.48
N GLN A 123 12.63 -20.63 24.89
CA GLN A 123 11.73 -19.61 24.33
C GLN A 123 12.10 -18.20 24.81
N THR A 124 12.08 -17.22 23.90
CA THR A 124 12.09 -15.78 24.22
C THR A 124 10.70 -15.36 24.78
N GLU A 125 10.60 -14.18 25.40
CA GLU A 125 9.30 -13.67 25.89
C GLU A 125 8.28 -13.50 24.77
N GLU A 126 8.70 -13.06 23.59
CA GLU A 126 7.87 -12.91 22.39
C GLU A 126 7.36 -14.28 21.88
N GLY A 127 8.14 -15.34 22.06
CA GLY A 127 7.76 -16.72 21.75
C GLY A 127 6.72 -17.33 22.70
N ARG A 128 6.30 -16.59 23.75
CA ARG A 128 5.23 -17.02 24.67
C ARG A 128 3.83 -16.55 24.27
N ALA A 129 3.71 -15.61 23.33
CA ALA A 129 2.40 -15.22 22.81
C ALA A 129 1.79 -16.38 22.01
N PRO A 130 0.45 -16.61 22.09
CA PRO A 130 -0.25 -17.58 21.25
C PRO A 130 0.04 -17.37 19.76
N ASP A 131 -0.06 -18.44 18.97
CA ASP A 131 0.12 -18.32 17.51
C ASP A 131 -1.12 -17.74 16.83
N PHE A 132 -2.30 -17.95 17.43
CA PHE A 132 -3.56 -17.46 16.87
C PHE A 132 -4.52 -16.97 17.95
N SER A 133 -5.20 -15.86 17.70
CA SER A 133 -6.18 -15.29 18.63
C SER A 133 -7.57 -15.94 18.46
N ARG A 134 -8.33 -16.00 19.56
CA ARG A 134 -9.77 -16.30 19.52
C ARG A 134 -10.53 -15.02 19.35
N GLU A 135 -11.36 -14.96 18.32
CA GLU A 135 -12.16 -13.77 18.04
C GLU A 135 -13.66 -14.11 18.09
N LYS A 136 -14.46 -13.07 18.34
CA LYS A 136 -15.92 -13.21 18.33
C LYS A 136 -16.42 -13.49 16.92
N PRO A 137 -17.30 -14.50 16.72
CA PRO A 137 -17.90 -14.73 15.41
C PRO A 137 -18.60 -13.52 14.85
N GLN A 138 -18.44 -13.27 13.56
CA GLN A 138 -19.10 -12.21 12.83
C GLN A 138 -20.11 -12.80 11.85
N VAL A 139 -21.36 -12.30 11.87
CA VAL A 139 -22.39 -12.73 10.92
C VAL A 139 -22.93 -11.50 10.22
N SER A 140 -22.72 -11.42 8.91
CA SER A 140 -23.19 -10.30 8.10
C SER A 140 -23.36 -10.72 6.65
N THR A 141 -24.40 -10.20 6.01
CA THR A 141 -24.68 -10.43 4.58
C THR A 141 -24.99 -9.11 3.90
N SER A 142 -24.08 -8.62 3.10
CA SER A 142 -24.30 -7.47 2.22
C SER A 142 -24.74 -7.95 0.83
N PRO A 143 -25.46 -7.10 0.06
CA PRO A 143 -25.81 -7.42 -1.32
C PRO A 143 -24.58 -7.71 -2.18
N TRP A 144 -24.75 -8.62 -3.14
CA TRP A 144 -23.75 -8.89 -4.16
C TRP A 144 -23.58 -7.66 -5.05
N VAL A 145 -22.34 -7.26 -5.30
CA VAL A 145 -22.03 -6.10 -6.13
C VAL A 145 -21.55 -6.52 -7.51
N THR A 146 -21.98 -5.78 -8.53
CA THR A 146 -21.56 -5.92 -9.91
C THR A 146 -21.46 -4.53 -10.54
N PHE A 147 -20.84 -4.44 -11.70
CA PHE A 147 -20.95 -3.27 -12.56
C PHE A 147 -21.37 -3.69 -13.97
N THR A 148 -21.99 -2.76 -14.67
CA THR A 148 -22.19 -2.85 -16.13
C THR A 148 -21.44 -1.68 -16.75
N LEU A 149 -20.55 -1.97 -17.70
CA LEU A 149 -19.69 -0.97 -18.31
C LEU A 149 -19.79 -1.04 -19.84
N ASP A 150 -20.19 0.06 -20.47
CA ASP A 150 -19.88 0.27 -21.89
C ASP A 150 -18.43 0.74 -22.00
N ARG A 151 -17.57 -0.10 -22.56
CA ARG A 151 -16.14 0.18 -22.72
C ARG A 151 -15.83 1.15 -23.87
N LYS A 152 -16.70 1.28 -24.86
CA LYS A 152 -16.45 2.13 -26.05
C LYS A 152 -16.14 3.60 -25.72
N PRO A 153 -16.89 4.28 -24.84
CA PRO A 153 -16.53 5.64 -24.41
C PRO A 153 -15.14 5.71 -23.77
N TRP A 154 -14.78 4.73 -22.95
CA TRP A 154 -13.46 4.67 -22.31
C TRP A 154 -12.34 4.38 -23.31
N GLU A 155 -12.59 3.55 -24.32
CA GLU A 155 -11.65 3.32 -25.41
C GLU A 155 -11.32 4.60 -26.17
N GLN A 156 -12.31 5.47 -26.39
CA GLN A 156 -12.06 6.77 -26.99
C GLN A 156 -11.30 7.70 -26.03
N LYS A 157 -11.74 7.78 -24.78
CA LYS A 157 -11.09 8.62 -23.75
C LYS A 157 -9.61 8.28 -23.57
N VAL A 158 -9.23 7.00 -23.47
CA VAL A 158 -7.80 6.63 -23.30
C VAL A 158 -6.96 6.99 -24.53
N ARG A 159 -7.53 6.93 -25.74
CA ARG A 159 -6.86 7.43 -26.96
C ARG A 159 -6.64 8.94 -26.88
N ASP A 160 -7.68 9.68 -26.53
CA ASP A 160 -7.64 11.14 -26.48
C ASP A 160 -6.68 11.63 -25.41
N TYR A 161 -6.73 11.07 -24.19
CA TYR A 161 -5.86 11.44 -23.08
C TYR A 161 -4.39 11.11 -23.37
N THR A 162 -4.08 9.96 -23.97
CA THR A 162 -2.70 9.62 -24.33
C THR A 162 -2.19 10.42 -25.53
N SER A 163 -3.06 10.79 -26.48
CA SER A 163 -2.68 11.63 -27.62
C SER A 163 -2.24 13.04 -27.18
N TYR A 164 -2.79 13.54 -26.07
CA TYR A 164 -2.43 14.84 -25.49
C TYR A 164 -0.92 14.96 -25.20
N PHE A 165 -0.31 13.88 -24.75
CA PHE A 165 1.11 13.87 -24.38
C PHE A 165 2.05 13.86 -25.59
N ARG A 166 1.57 13.46 -26.78
CA ARG A 166 2.34 13.52 -28.02
C ARG A 166 2.80 14.94 -28.42
N GLN A 167 2.22 15.97 -27.79
CA GLN A 167 2.59 17.37 -28.05
C GLN A 167 3.93 17.76 -27.38
N SER A 168 4.47 16.92 -26.50
CA SER A 168 5.72 17.19 -25.80
C SER A 168 6.82 16.21 -26.20
N PRO A 169 7.98 16.70 -26.71
CA PRO A 169 9.13 15.85 -26.99
C PRO A 169 9.80 15.28 -25.73
N ALA A 170 9.49 15.82 -24.56
CA ALA A 170 9.97 15.33 -23.28
C ALA A 170 9.29 14.01 -22.86
N VAL A 171 8.11 13.73 -23.40
CA VAL A 171 7.36 12.49 -23.13
C VAL A 171 7.72 11.44 -24.17
N ILE A 172 8.42 10.41 -23.77
CA ILE A 172 8.80 9.27 -24.61
C ILE A 172 7.67 8.27 -24.71
N ASN A 173 6.98 8.02 -23.60
CA ASN A 173 5.87 7.10 -23.51
C ASN A 173 4.74 7.68 -22.65
N SER A 174 3.50 7.35 -23.01
CA SER A 174 2.32 7.69 -22.21
C SER A 174 1.38 6.51 -22.18
N ILE A 175 0.92 6.14 -21.00
CA ILE A 175 -0.08 5.09 -20.79
C ILE A 175 -1.20 5.67 -19.94
N VAL A 176 -2.43 5.48 -20.41
CA VAL A 176 -3.62 5.77 -19.59
C VAL A 176 -4.41 4.48 -19.46
N THR A 177 -4.70 4.12 -18.22
CA THR A 177 -5.43 2.89 -17.89
C THR A 177 -6.66 3.23 -17.08
N PHE A 178 -7.82 2.83 -17.57
CA PHE A 178 -9.06 2.78 -16.81
C PHE A 178 -9.31 1.35 -16.35
N THR A 179 -9.63 1.18 -15.07
CA THR A 179 -9.99 -0.10 -14.46
C THR A 179 -11.30 0.05 -13.70
N ALA A 180 -12.24 -0.86 -13.93
CA ALA A 180 -13.41 -1.09 -13.09
C ALA A 180 -13.30 -2.48 -12.48
N GLN A 181 -13.53 -2.61 -11.17
CA GLN A 181 -13.46 -3.89 -10.47
C GLN A 181 -14.61 -3.99 -9.48
N ALA A 182 -15.39 -5.09 -9.57
CA ALA A 182 -16.31 -5.52 -8.52
C ALA A 182 -15.74 -6.79 -7.90
N GLN A 183 -15.59 -6.78 -6.59
CA GLN A 183 -15.08 -7.92 -5.83
C GLN A 183 -16.09 -8.27 -4.76
N ASN A 184 -16.51 -9.53 -4.71
CA ASN A 184 -17.41 -10.08 -3.69
C ASN A 184 -16.70 -11.20 -2.97
N THR A 185 -16.80 -11.22 -1.64
CA THR A 185 -16.17 -12.21 -0.80
C THR A 185 -17.21 -12.86 0.11
N VAL A 186 -17.18 -14.19 0.15
CA VAL A 186 -17.93 -15.00 1.11
C VAL A 186 -16.95 -15.75 1.99
N GLN A 187 -16.99 -15.49 3.29
CA GLN A 187 -16.10 -16.11 4.28
C GLN A 187 -16.89 -16.88 5.31
N LEU A 188 -16.39 -18.05 5.69
CA LEU A 188 -16.90 -18.88 6.79
C LEU A 188 -15.74 -19.46 7.58
N ASN A 189 -15.88 -19.57 8.90
CA ASN A 189 -14.90 -20.26 9.72
C ASN A 189 -15.54 -21.15 10.78
N SER A 190 -14.75 -22.04 11.36
CA SER A 190 -15.20 -23.00 12.37
C SER A 190 -15.57 -22.38 13.72
N GLU A 191 -15.22 -21.12 13.97
CA GLU A 191 -15.67 -20.37 15.16
C GLU A 191 -17.10 -19.81 14.98
N GLY A 192 -17.67 -19.87 13.78
CA GLY A 192 -19.04 -19.48 13.50
C GLY A 192 -19.20 -18.18 12.71
N SER A 193 -18.13 -17.57 12.26
CA SER A 193 -18.24 -16.39 11.36
C SER A 193 -18.84 -16.81 10.02
N GLN A 194 -19.74 -15.98 9.50
CA GLN A 194 -20.41 -16.13 8.21
C GLN A 194 -20.60 -14.76 7.58
N LEU A 195 -19.77 -14.43 6.62
CA LEU A 195 -19.69 -13.12 6.02
C LEU A 195 -19.93 -13.17 4.52
N GLN A 196 -20.71 -12.22 4.02
CA GLN A 196 -20.79 -11.87 2.61
C GLN A 196 -20.69 -10.37 2.47
N PHE A 197 -19.72 -9.89 1.71
CA PHE A 197 -19.53 -8.46 1.43
C PHE A 197 -18.92 -8.26 0.06
N GLY A 198 -19.10 -7.06 -0.48
CA GLY A 198 -18.54 -6.72 -1.77
C GLY A 198 -18.25 -5.23 -1.90
N GLN A 199 -17.37 -4.90 -2.86
CA GLN A 199 -16.98 -3.54 -3.16
C GLN A 199 -16.76 -3.36 -4.65
N VAL A 200 -17.21 -2.20 -5.16
CA VAL A 200 -16.86 -1.74 -6.51
C VAL A 200 -15.82 -0.63 -6.39
N ARG A 201 -14.83 -0.67 -7.26
CA ARG A 201 -13.77 0.34 -7.36
C ARG A 201 -13.52 0.68 -8.81
N TYR A 202 -13.26 1.96 -9.04
CA TYR A 202 -12.85 2.48 -10.33
C TYR A 202 -11.55 3.24 -10.16
N ARG A 203 -10.65 3.11 -11.14
CA ARG A 203 -9.40 3.89 -11.22
C ARG A 203 -9.15 4.34 -12.64
N LEU A 204 -8.79 5.60 -12.80
CA LEU A 204 -8.16 6.12 -14.00
C LEU A 204 -6.75 6.55 -13.63
N GLU A 205 -5.76 5.94 -14.25
CA GLU A 205 -4.35 6.23 -14.04
C GLU A 205 -3.74 6.81 -15.30
N LEU A 206 -3.07 7.95 -15.17
CA LEU A 206 -2.25 8.57 -16.18
C LEU A 206 -0.79 8.34 -15.81
N PHE A 207 -0.03 7.74 -16.69
CA PHE A 207 1.40 7.51 -16.53
C PHE A 207 2.15 8.05 -17.75
N ILE A 208 3.21 8.80 -17.52
CA ILE A 208 4.12 9.27 -18.56
C ILE A 208 5.56 9.03 -18.15
N GLN A 209 6.38 8.77 -19.15
CA GLN A 209 7.79 8.51 -19.01
C GLN A 209 8.62 9.42 -19.92
N GLY A 210 9.69 9.94 -19.39
CA GLY A 210 10.70 10.73 -20.09
C GLY A 210 12.11 10.26 -19.72
N LYS A 211 13.12 10.82 -20.37
CA LYS A 211 14.52 10.51 -20.08
C LYS A 211 15.36 11.77 -20.19
N ALA A 212 16.14 12.05 -19.16
CA ALA A 212 17.07 13.16 -19.15
C ALA A 212 18.33 12.88 -20.00
N SER A 213 19.06 13.90 -20.38
CA SER A 213 20.24 13.80 -21.26
C SER A 213 21.37 12.92 -20.69
N ASP A 214 21.43 12.77 -19.37
CA ASP A 214 22.40 11.91 -18.68
C ASP A 214 21.95 10.44 -18.57
N GLY A 215 20.75 10.12 -19.08
CA GLY A 215 20.19 8.77 -19.09
C GLY A 215 19.23 8.46 -17.93
N MET A 216 18.96 9.41 -17.02
CA MET A 216 18.00 9.18 -15.96
C MET A 216 16.60 9.03 -16.51
N ASP A 217 15.94 7.94 -16.15
CA ASP A 217 14.50 7.75 -16.38
C ASP A 217 13.71 8.63 -15.43
N ILE A 218 12.68 9.25 -15.97
CA ILE A 218 11.77 10.15 -15.23
C ILE A 218 10.36 9.69 -15.47
N ASP A 219 9.70 9.30 -14.40
CA ASP A 219 8.32 8.85 -14.44
C ASP A 219 7.43 9.87 -13.73
N ARG A 220 6.26 10.10 -14.29
CA ARG A 220 5.21 10.90 -13.65
C ARG A 220 3.89 10.18 -13.78
N TYR A 221 3.09 10.17 -12.73
CA TYR A 221 1.76 9.58 -12.77
C TYR A 221 0.78 10.39 -11.94
N TYR A 222 -0.50 10.20 -12.26
CA TYR A 222 -1.62 10.69 -11.48
C TYR A 222 -2.76 9.68 -11.55
N ASN A 223 -3.46 9.44 -10.44
CA ASN A 223 -4.59 8.53 -10.39
C ASN A 223 -5.83 9.22 -9.81
N PHE A 224 -6.96 8.90 -10.41
CA PHE A 224 -8.28 9.19 -9.88
C PHE A 224 -8.88 7.87 -9.40
N ASP A 225 -9.38 7.86 -8.16
CA ASP A 225 -10.04 6.70 -7.57
C ASP A 225 -11.44 7.09 -7.11
N TRP A 226 -12.42 6.25 -7.41
CA TRP A 226 -13.81 6.44 -6.98
C TRP A 226 -14.53 5.10 -6.82
N VAL A 227 -15.67 5.11 -6.08
CA VAL A 227 -16.44 3.89 -5.80
C VAL A 227 -17.85 3.92 -6.41
N ASN A 228 -18.42 5.08 -6.72
CA ASN A 228 -19.73 5.20 -7.35
C ASN A 228 -19.57 5.61 -8.81
N THR A 229 -20.30 5.01 -9.70
CA THR A 229 -20.23 5.28 -11.16
C THR A 229 -20.39 6.77 -11.50
N GLY A 230 -21.20 7.52 -10.72
CA GLY A 230 -21.44 8.96 -10.93
C GLY A 230 -20.30 9.88 -10.46
N ASP A 231 -19.32 9.37 -9.74
CA ASP A 231 -18.19 10.15 -9.17
C ASP A 231 -16.95 10.15 -10.11
N ALA A 232 -17.11 9.64 -11.34
CA ALA A 232 -16.01 9.63 -12.33
C ALA A 232 -15.51 11.06 -12.60
N PRO A 233 -14.18 11.25 -12.76
CA PRO A 233 -13.65 12.56 -13.11
C PRO A 233 -14.16 13.03 -14.47
N ASP A 234 -14.46 14.30 -14.59
CA ASP A 234 -14.78 14.92 -15.88
C ASP A 234 -13.51 15.09 -16.73
N ASP A 235 -13.67 15.27 -18.03
CA ASP A 235 -12.54 15.43 -18.96
C ASP A 235 -11.69 16.67 -18.60
N LYS A 236 -12.30 17.73 -18.05
CA LYS A 236 -11.58 18.92 -17.62
C LYS A 236 -10.60 18.62 -16.50
N ALA A 237 -11.01 17.86 -15.50
CA ALA A 237 -10.14 17.45 -14.40
C ALA A 237 -9.00 16.55 -14.89
N VAL A 238 -9.31 15.61 -15.81
CA VAL A 238 -8.29 14.71 -16.39
C VAL A 238 -7.27 15.48 -17.21
N TYR A 239 -7.71 16.40 -18.09
CA TYR A 239 -6.77 17.24 -18.86
C TYR A 239 -5.99 18.21 -18.00
N ALA A 240 -6.54 18.71 -16.88
CA ALA A 240 -5.79 19.53 -15.94
C ALA A 240 -4.64 18.73 -15.29
N ALA A 241 -4.90 17.49 -14.85
CA ALA A 241 -3.88 16.59 -14.35
C ALA A 241 -2.83 16.26 -15.43
N ALA A 242 -3.29 15.94 -16.66
CA ALA A 242 -2.39 15.66 -17.79
C ALA A 242 -1.49 16.88 -18.13
N ALA A 243 -2.02 18.09 -18.08
CA ALA A 243 -1.26 19.31 -18.32
C ALA A 243 -0.19 19.54 -17.23
N GLN A 244 -0.53 19.27 -15.98
CA GLN A 244 0.42 19.34 -14.87
C GLN A 244 1.55 18.30 -15.03
N LEU A 245 1.22 17.04 -15.28
CA LEU A 245 2.20 15.98 -15.53
C LEU A 245 3.15 16.32 -16.69
N ARG A 246 2.60 16.84 -17.79
CA ARG A 246 3.41 17.26 -18.95
C ARG A 246 4.36 18.40 -18.60
N LYS A 247 3.88 19.44 -17.92
CA LYS A 247 4.69 20.58 -17.46
C LYS A 247 5.82 20.14 -16.55
N GLU A 248 5.54 19.24 -15.62
CA GLU A 248 6.54 18.69 -14.72
C GLU A 248 7.59 17.86 -15.46
N MET A 249 7.16 17.00 -16.40
CA MET A 249 8.06 16.23 -17.24
C MET A 249 8.99 17.12 -18.05
N GLU A 250 8.44 18.15 -18.72
CA GLU A 250 9.22 19.13 -19.49
C GLU A 250 10.26 19.85 -18.63
N GLY A 251 9.92 20.15 -17.38
CA GLY A 251 10.87 20.72 -16.43
C GLY A 251 11.92 19.74 -15.94
N LEU A 252 11.49 18.54 -15.56
CA LEU A 252 12.36 17.52 -14.95
C LEU A 252 13.44 16.99 -15.91
N VAL A 253 13.12 16.80 -17.19
CA VAL A 253 14.11 16.27 -18.15
C VAL A 253 15.31 17.20 -18.36
N VAL A 254 15.16 18.49 -18.10
CA VAL A 254 16.21 19.51 -18.23
C VAL A 254 16.75 20.01 -16.89
N SER A 255 16.10 19.64 -15.76
CA SER A 255 16.51 20.12 -14.44
C SER A 255 17.85 19.51 -14.00
N PRO A 256 18.64 20.21 -13.19
CA PRO A 256 19.90 19.70 -12.66
C PRO A 256 19.64 18.56 -11.66
N LEU A 257 20.65 17.71 -11.49
CA LEU A 257 20.69 16.74 -10.40
C LEU A 257 20.87 17.47 -9.06
N ASN A 258 20.17 16.98 -8.03
CA ASN A 258 20.45 17.43 -6.68
C ASN A 258 21.67 16.73 -6.11
N GLU A 259 22.48 17.46 -5.37
CA GLU A 259 23.58 16.86 -4.60
C GLU A 259 23.08 16.33 -3.26
N PRO A 260 23.71 15.27 -2.71
CA PRO A 260 23.38 14.78 -1.38
C PRO A 260 23.42 15.90 -0.35
N MET A 261 22.42 15.95 0.52
CA MET A 261 22.36 16.95 1.58
C MET A 261 21.59 16.46 2.80
N VAL A 262 21.87 17.12 3.92
CA VAL A 262 21.08 17.03 5.15
C VAL A 262 20.65 18.44 5.50
N GLY A 263 19.34 18.70 5.62
CA GLY A 263 18.83 20.03 5.90
C GLY A 263 17.31 20.08 6.03
N PRO A 264 16.75 21.30 6.19
CA PRO A 264 15.32 21.48 6.38
C PRO A 264 14.56 21.15 5.08
N ALA A 265 13.39 20.53 5.24
CA ALA A 265 12.51 20.20 4.11
C ALA A 265 11.04 20.34 4.48
N LEU A 266 10.25 20.79 3.50
CA LEU A 266 8.79 20.83 3.53
C LEU A 266 8.26 19.76 2.56
N LEU A 267 7.47 18.83 3.06
CA LEU A 267 6.74 17.85 2.27
C LEU A 267 5.28 18.29 2.15
N THR A 268 4.70 18.29 0.95
CA THR A 268 3.27 18.52 0.78
C THR A 268 2.46 17.42 1.46
N GLY A 269 1.15 17.58 1.62
CA GLY A 269 0.32 16.60 2.31
C GLY A 269 0.36 15.23 1.65
N ARG A 270 0.32 15.15 0.33
CA ARG A 270 0.44 13.89 -0.42
C ARG A 270 1.82 13.23 -0.22
N ALA A 271 2.88 14.01 -0.30
CA ALA A 271 4.24 13.53 -0.05
C ALA A 271 4.42 13.07 1.41
N ALA A 272 3.88 13.82 2.37
CA ALA A 272 3.87 13.46 3.78
C ALA A 272 3.08 12.16 4.05
N ALA A 273 1.96 11.96 3.37
CA ALA A 273 1.16 10.74 3.50
C ALA A 273 1.96 9.50 3.10
N VAL A 274 2.67 9.53 1.96
CA VAL A 274 3.56 8.43 1.54
C VAL A 274 4.74 8.28 2.49
N PHE A 275 5.32 9.38 2.94
CA PHE A 275 6.41 9.36 3.92
C PHE A 275 5.99 8.62 5.21
N PHE A 276 4.82 8.93 5.78
CA PHE A 276 4.32 8.23 6.98
C PHE A 276 3.99 6.77 6.71
N HIS A 277 3.44 6.45 5.54
CA HIS A 277 3.17 5.07 5.13
C HIS A 277 4.44 4.21 5.20
N GLU A 278 5.56 4.70 4.64
CA GLU A 278 6.82 3.97 4.57
C GLU A 278 7.62 4.02 5.89
N VAL A 279 7.71 5.20 6.50
CA VAL A 279 8.58 5.41 7.65
C VAL A 279 7.97 4.89 8.94
N PHE A 280 6.66 4.99 9.09
CA PHE A 280 5.92 4.60 10.28
C PHE A 280 5.05 3.35 10.04
N GLY A 281 4.17 3.37 9.02
CA GLY A 281 3.08 2.41 8.85
C GLY A 281 3.58 0.97 8.82
N HIS A 282 4.52 0.61 7.96
CA HIS A 282 5.07 -0.75 7.91
C HIS A 282 5.72 -1.21 9.23
N ARG A 283 6.16 -0.30 10.07
CA ARG A 283 6.72 -0.63 11.39
C ARG A 283 5.70 -0.71 12.49
N ALA A 284 4.48 -0.23 12.24
CA ALA A 284 3.33 -0.38 13.13
C ALA A 284 2.54 -1.68 12.88
N GLU A 285 2.89 -2.45 11.83
CA GLU A 285 2.34 -3.77 11.57
C GLU A 285 2.78 -4.75 12.67
N GLY A 286 1.82 -5.28 13.44
CA GLY A 286 2.07 -6.00 14.69
C GLY A 286 2.93 -7.25 14.53
N HIS A 287 2.73 -8.04 13.47
CA HIS A 287 3.50 -9.27 13.23
C HIS A 287 5.01 -9.01 13.15
N ARG A 288 5.45 -7.79 12.75
CA ARG A 288 6.87 -7.40 12.71
C ARG A 288 7.48 -7.23 14.08
N GLN A 289 6.67 -7.00 15.11
CA GLN A 289 7.16 -6.90 16.48
C GLN A 289 7.47 -8.28 17.10
N LYS A 290 6.86 -9.34 16.55
CA LYS A 290 7.03 -10.73 16.99
C LYS A 290 8.15 -11.46 16.23
N ASP A 291 8.37 -11.15 14.96
CA ASP A 291 9.32 -11.89 14.11
C ASP A 291 10.77 -11.54 14.48
N VAL A 292 11.54 -12.57 14.81
CA VAL A 292 12.97 -12.41 15.19
C VAL A 292 13.87 -11.94 14.04
N ASN A 293 13.42 -12.11 12.79
CA ASN A 293 14.12 -11.62 11.60
C ASN A 293 13.82 -10.14 11.32
N GLU A 294 12.80 -9.58 11.96
CA GLU A 294 12.42 -8.19 11.83
C GLU A 294 13.21 -7.31 12.79
N GLY A 295 13.33 -6.03 12.45
CA GLY A 295 14.05 -5.05 13.26
C GLY A 295 13.38 -4.70 14.59
N GLN A 296 12.08 -5.01 14.72
CA GLN A 296 11.29 -4.77 15.93
C GLN A 296 11.42 -3.32 16.45
N THR A 297 11.39 -2.35 15.53
CA THR A 297 11.69 -0.92 15.79
C THR A 297 10.84 -0.36 16.94
N PHE A 298 9.59 -0.79 17.04
CA PHE A 298 8.61 -0.29 18.00
C PHE A 298 8.24 -1.28 19.11
N ALA A 299 8.80 -2.51 19.12
CA ALA A 299 8.41 -3.56 20.07
C ALA A 299 8.52 -3.13 21.54
N LYS A 300 9.52 -2.29 21.87
CA LYS A 300 9.76 -1.76 23.23
C LYS A 300 9.43 -0.28 23.37
N LYS A 301 8.57 0.26 22.48
CA LYS A 301 8.23 1.68 22.41
C LYS A 301 6.78 1.99 22.78
N VAL A 302 6.01 0.97 23.15
CA VAL A 302 4.62 1.18 23.62
C VAL A 302 4.66 2.06 24.87
N ASP A 303 3.80 3.08 24.91
CA ASP A 303 3.73 4.16 25.91
C ASP A 303 4.96 5.09 25.96
N GLU A 304 5.85 5.02 24.95
CA GLU A 304 6.96 5.96 24.80
C GLU A 304 6.70 6.99 23.69
N PRO A 305 7.26 8.20 23.79
CA PRO A 305 7.18 9.20 22.72
C PRO A 305 8.04 8.78 21.53
N ILE A 306 7.45 8.81 20.34
CA ILE A 306 8.10 8.51 19.05
C ILE A 306 7.91 9.61 18.02
N LEU A 307 7.00 10.54 18.28
CA LEU A 307 6.63 11.68 17.44
C LEU A 307 6.54 12.94 18.32
N PRO A 308 6.57 14.13 17.73
CA PRO A 308 6.17 15.35 18.44
C PRO A 308 4.76 15.24 19.02
N ASP A 309 4.54 15.87 20.17
CA ASP A 309 3.31 15.81 20.96
C ASP A 309 2.06 16.39 20.28
N PHE A 310 2.26 17.18 19.22
CA PHE A 310 1.18 17.72 18.41
C PHE A 310 0.67 16.77 17.32
N LEU A 311 1.29 15.59 17.16
CA LEU A 311 0.92 14.59 16.14
C LEU A 311 0.26 13.36 16.76
N SER A 312 -0.78 12.89 16.10
CA SER A 312 -1.42 11.60 16.35
C SER A 312 -1.56 10.82 15.04
N ILE A 313 -1.52 9.49 15.12
CA ILE A 313 -1.70 8.62 13.96
C ILE A 313 -2.77 7.59 14.27
N VAL A 314 -3.73 7.45 13.36
CA VAL A 314 -4.75 6.40 13.44
C VAL A 314 -4.75 5.59 12.15
N ASP A 315 -5.08 4.30 12.23
CA ASP A 315 -5.55 3.55 11.07
C ASP A 315 -7.06 3.30 11.22
N ASP A 316 -7.84 3.71 10.21
CA ASP A 316 -9.29 3.58 10.23
C ASP A 316 -9.81 2.97 8.93
N PRO A 317 -9.81 1.63 8.81
CA PRO A 317 -10.32 0.94 7.63
C PRO A 317 -11.84 1.10 7.45
N THR A 318 -12.56 1.63 8.43
CA THR A 318 -14.01 1.83 8.33
C THR A 318 -14.40 3.14 7.64
N MET A 319 -13.44 4.05 7.49
CA MET A 319 -13.64 5.33 6.82
C MET A 319 -13.66 5.15 5.30
N LYS A 320 -14.76 5.58 4.66
CA LYS A 320 -14.94 5.48 3.20
C LYS A 320 -14.39 6.67 2.43
N LYS A 321 -14.42 7.85 3.03
CA LYS A 321 -14.00 9.11 2.42
C LYS A 321 -13.27 9.97 3.44
N LEU A 322 -12.30 10.75 2.97
CA LEU A 322 -11.75 11.90 3.68
C LEU A 322 -12.07 13.16 2.87
N GLY A 323 -12.88 14.04 3.45
CA GLY A 323 -13.46 15.14 2.68
C GLY A 323 -14.28 14.64 1.50
N LYS A 324 -13.87 14.98 0.28
CA LYS A 324 -14.53 14.52 -0.96
C LYS A 324 -13.88 13.30 -1.60
N GLN A 325 -12.71 12.89 -1.14
CA GLN A 325 -11.93 11.83 -1.76
C GLN A 325 -12.29 10.47 -1.18
N ASP A 326 -12.59 9.49 -2.04
CA ASP A 326 -12.77 8.10 -1.65
C ASP A 326 -11.45 7.48 -1.18
N LEU A 327 -11.51 6.68 -0.12
CA LEU A 327 -10.38 5.99 0.45
C LEU A 327 -10.31 4.54 -0.05
N LEU A 328 -9.22 4.18 -0.67
CA LEU A 328 -9.01 2.86 -1.26
C LEU A 328 -8.75 1.79 -0.20
N GLY A 329 -8.21 2.19 0.96
CA GLY A 329 -7.95 1.33 2.10
C GLY A 329 -9.19 0.97 2.93
N TYR A 330 -10.40 1.41 2.53
CA TYR A 330 -11.64 1.01 3.19
C TYR A 330 -11.91 -0.49 3.04
N PHE A 331 -12.23 -1.15 4.15
CA PHE A 331 -12.82 -2.49 4.18
C PHE A 331 -13.69 -2.66 5.42
N GLN A 332 -14.70 -3.54 5.34
CA GLN A 332 -15.62 -3.81 6.44
C GLN A 332 -15.11 -4.94 7.34
N TYR A 333 -14.55 -5.98 6.75
CA TYR A 333 -13.95 -7.13 7.41
C TYR A 333 -12.60 -7.40 6.78
N ASP A 334 -11.66 -7.87 7.59
CA ASP A 334 -10.34 -8.31 7.11
C ASP A 334 -10.38 -9.74 6.53
N ASP A 335 -9.25 -10.21 6.04
CA ASP A 335 -9.13 -11.53 5.42
C ASP A 335 -9.11 -12.70 6.43
N GLU A 336 -9.19 -12.39 7.74
CA GLU A 336 -9.31 -13.34 8.84
C GLU A 336 -10.70 -13.32 9.50
N SER A 337 -11.70 -12.70 8.85
CA SER A 337 -13.10 -12.58 9.31
C SER A 337 -13.27 -11.74 10.58
N VAL A 338 -12.38 -10.79 10.84
CA VAL A 338 -12.50 -9.81 11.93
C VAL A 338 -12.98 -8.48 11.35
N ALA A 339 -13.92 -7.82 12.04
CA ALA A 339 -14.37 -6.50 11.63
C ALA A 339 -13.22 -5.48 11.71
N GLY A 340 -13.04 -4.69 10.66
CA GLY A 340 -12.10 -3.58 10.65
C GLY A 340 -12.44 -2.57 11.76
N GLN A 341 -11.44 -2.12 12.50
CA GLN A 341 -11.60 -1.20 13.63
C GLN A 341 -10.70 0.01 13.45
N ARG A 342 -11.18 1.16 13.89
CA ARG A 342 -10.34 2.33 14.03
C ARG A 342 -9.36 2.12 15.19
N VAL A 343 -8.07 2.18 14.90
CA VAL A 343 -6.98 1.97 15.87
C VAL A 343 -6.19 3.26 16.05
N VAL A 344 -6.03 3.70 17.28
CA VAL A 344 -5.11 4.80 17.62
C VAL A 344 -3.72 4.19 17.78
N LEU A 345 -2.87 4.39 16.78
CA LEU A 345 -1.49 3.89 16.78
C LEU A 345 -0.58 4.81 17.60
N VAL A 346 -0.72 6.12 17.41
CA VAL A 346 0.02 7.14 18.17
C VAL A 346 -0.97 8.19 18.67
N ASP A 347 -0.89 8.51 19.95
CA ASP A 347 -1.68 9.55 20.60
C ASP A 347 -0.77 10.63 21.17
N HIS A 348 -0.90 11.86 20.66
CA HIS A 348 -0.06 12.99 21.11
C HIS A 348 1.44 12.61 21.21
N GLY A 349 1.97 12.06 20.13
CA GLY A 349 3.36 11.65 19.99
C GLY A 349 3.73 10.31 20.64
N VAL A 350 2.86 9.73 21.46
CA VAL A 350 3.11 8.49 22.22
C VAL A 350 2.55 7.29 21.50
N LEU A 351 3.37 6.27 21.24
CA LEU A 351 2.93 5.01 20.65
C LEU A 351 1.96 4.26 21.57
N LYS A 352 0.79 3.87 21.08
CA LYS A 352 -0.26 3.21 21.87
C LYS A 352 -0.60 1.80 21.43
N SER A 353 -0.53 1.53 20.14
CA SER A 353 -0.98 0.26 19.59
C SER A 353 -0.28 -0.07 18.28
N PHE A 354 -0.61 -1.24 17.76
CA PHE A 354 -0.19 -1.76 16.47
C PHE A 354 -1.42 -2.13 15.63
N GLU A 355 -1.27 -2.21 14.33
CA GLU A 355 -2.19 -2.92 13.46
C GLU A 355 -2.06 -4.42 13.74
N MET A 356 -3.16 -5.08 14.13
CA MET A 356 -3.13 -6.47 14.57
C MET A 356 -3.97 -7.36 13.66
N SER A 357 -3.33 -8.41 13.14
CA SER A 357 -3.98 -9.61 12.62
C SER A 357 -4.31 -10.60 13.74
N ARG A 358 -4.79 -11.77 13.40
CA ARG A 358 -5.01 -12.84 14.40
C ARG A 358 -3.72 -13.50 14.90
N SER A 359 -2.55 -12.91 14.64
CA SER A 359 -1.27 -13.30 15.25
C SER A 359 -1.00 -12.40 16.46
N PRO A 360 -1.24 -12.85 17.71
CA PRO A 360 -1.12 -12.05 18.91
C PRO A 360 0.32 -11.64 19.23
N LEU A 361 0.45 -10.53 19.98
CA LEU A 361 1.68 -10.09 20.62
C LEU A 361 1.52 -10.07 22.14
N ALA A 362 2.63 -10.04 22.86
CA ALA A 362 2.63 -9.75 24.28
C ALA A 362 1.98 -8.37 24.53
N GLY A 363 0.93 -8.34 25.35
CA GLY A 363 0.13 -7.13 25.60
C GLY A 363 -0.97 -6.82 24.58
N PHE A 364 -0.99 -7.49 23.41
CA PHE A 364 -1.99 -7.33 22.37
C PHE A 364 -2.56 -8.69 21.94
N PRO A 365 -3.47 -9.28 22.74
CA PRO A 365 -3.92 -10.66 22.57
C PRO A 365 -4.98 -10.83 21.45
N HIS A 366 -5.53 -9.76 20.93
CA HIS A 366 -6.63 -9.78 19.97
C HIS A 366 -6.29 -9.07 18.66
N SER A 367 -6.91 -9.52 17.57
CA SER A 367 -6.93 -8.80 16.31
C SER A 367 -7.77 -7.52 16.42
N ASN A 368 -7.38 -6.49 15.71
CA ASN A 368 -8.18 -5.28 15.51
C ASN A 368 -8.66 -5.13 14.05
N GLY A 369 -8.69 -6.27 13.34
CA GLY A 369 -9.24 -6.35 11.99
C GLY A 369 -8.31 -5.79 10.92
N HIS A 370 -7.01 -6.01 11.05
CA HIS A 370 -6.01 -5.60 10.06
C HIS A 370 -5.27 -6.80 9.43
N GLY A 371 -5.79 -8.02 9.56
CA GLY A 371 -5.26 -9.20 8.90
C GLY A 371 -5.60 -9.17 7.40
N ARG A 372 -4.65 -8.78 6.54
CA ARG A 372 -4.91 -8.55 5.11
C ARG A 372 -3.93 -9.27 4.22
N ARG A 373 -4.40 -9.63 3.02
CA ARG A 373 -3.60 -10.33 2.01
C ARG A 373 -4.05 -10.03 0.57
N GLN A 374 -3.18 -10.29 -0.36
CA GLN A 374 -3.55 -10.59 -1.74
C GLN A 374 -4.12 -12.02 -1.82
N MET A 375 -5.03 -12.28 -2.74
CA MET A 375 -5.52 -13.64 -3.00
C MET A 375 -4.35 -14.60 -3.23
N GLY A 376 -4.36 -15.75 -2.53
CA GLY A 376 -3.31 -16.76 -2.58
C GLY A 376 -2.11 -16.53 -1.66
N ALA A 377 -2.10 -15.48 -0.84
CA ALA A 377 -1.09 -15.24 0.18
C ALA A 377 -1.64 -15.48 1.60
N GLU A 378 -0.77 -15.66 2.58
CA GLU A 378 -1.15 -15.72 3.98
C GLU A 378 -1.42 -14.31 4.53
N PRO A 379 -2.47 -14.11 5.36
CA PRO A 379 -2.75 -12.81 5.94
C PRO A 379 -1.74 -12.44 7.02
N VAL A 380 -1.32 -11.19 7.00
CA VAL A 380 -0.55 -10.56 8.09
C VAL A 380 -1.15 -9.20 8.41
N ALA A 381 -0.72 -8.57 9.50
CA ALA A 381 -1.16 -7.22 9.83
C ALA A 381 -0.69 -6.24 8.75
N ARG A 382 -1.62 -5.45 8.18
CA ARG A 382 -1.36 -4.48 7.10
C ARG A 382 -2.19 -3.23 7.31
N GLN A 383 -1.63 -2.11 6.88
CA GLN A 383 -2.30 -0.80 6.87
C GLN A 383 -3.62 -0.84 6.09
N GLY A 384 -4.59 -0.06 6.54
CA GLY A 384 -5.84 0.25 5.84
C GLY A 384 -5.85 1.69 5.35
N ASN A 385 -6.41 2.59 6.16
CA ASN A 385 -6.39 4.02 5.98
C ASN A 385 -5.54 4.66 7.08
N LEU A 386 -4.26 4.86 6.83
CA LEU A 386 -3.34 5.52 7.76
C LEU A 386 -3.57 7.03 7.72
N ILE A 387 -3.99 7.63 8.83
CA ILE A 387 -4.35 9.05 8.91
C ILE A 387 -3.51 9.74 9.96
N VAL A 388 -2.76 10.75 9.54
CA VAL A 388 -1.97 11.62 10.43
C VAL A 388 -2.79 12.85 10.77
N VAL A 389 -2.93 13.12 12.06
CA VAL A 389 -3.69 14.25 12.61
C VAL A 389 -2.75 15.15 13.39
N SER A 390 -2.87 16.45 13.23
CA SER A 390 -2.13 17.46 13.99
C SER A 390 -3.08 18.39 14.75
N ASN A 391 -2.69 18.76 15.96
CA ASN A 391 -3.40 19.77 16.76
C ASN A 391 -2.70 21.14 16.74
N LYS A 392 -1.59 21.27 16.00
CA LYS A 392 -0.82 22.53 15.83
C LYS A 392 -0.49 22.73 14.36
N THR A 393 -1.33 23.49 13.69
CA THR A 393 -1.27 23.65 12.23
C THR A 393 -0.86 25.07 11.82
N LEU A 394 -0.27 25.17 10.66
CA LEU A 394 0.11 26.42 9.96
C LEU A 394 -0.48 26.39 8.55
N THR A 395 -0.72 27.57 7.98
CA THR A 395 -1.02 27.69 6.56
C THR A 395 0.19 27.34 5.70
N ASN A 396 -0.01 27.02 4.42
CA ASN A 396 1.09 26.74 3.49
C ASN A 396 2.08 27.92 3.38
N THR A 397 1.58 29.15 3.47
CA THR A 397 2.41 30.36 3.48
C THR A 397 3.30 30.45 4.72
N GLU A 398 2.74 30.16 5.89
CA GLU A 398 3.49 30.15 7.15
C GLU A 398 4.50 28.98 7.19
N LEU A 399 4.14 27.80 6.69
CA LEU A 399 5.07 26.67 6.58
C LEU A 399 6.28 27.03 5.70
N ARG A 400 6.01 27.66 4.55
CA ARG A 400 7.07 28.12 3.66
C ARG A 400 7.96 29.18 4.33
N ALA A 401 7.37 30.15 5.02
CA ALA A 401 8.12 31.16 5.76
C ALA A 401 9.02 30.52 6.83
N LYS A 402 8.49 29.53 7.54
CA LYS A 402 9.24 28.77 8.55
C LYS A 402 10.35 27.90 7.94
N LEU A 403 10.15 27.33 6.76
CA LEU A 403 11.23 26.66 6.01
C LEU A 403 12.38 27.65 5.72
N VAL A 404 12.06 28.85 5.23
CA VAL A 404 13.06 29.90 4.95
C VAL A 404 13.80 30.33 6.23
N GLU A 405 13.10 30.42 7.37
CA GLU A 405 13.70 30.68 8.68
C GLU A 405 14.72 29.61 9.04
N LEU A 406 14.34 28.32 8.98
CA LEU A 406 15.22 27.19 9.27
C LEU A 406 16.46 27.15 8.36
N ILE A 407 16.30 27.46 7.06
CA ILE A 407 17.43 27.56 6.13
C ILE A 407 18.45 28.59 6.62
N LYS A 408 17.98 29.77 7.07
CA LYS A 408 18.84 30.87 7.60
C LYS A 408 19.49 30.46 8.92
N GLU A 409 18.72 29.94 9.86
CA GLU A 409 19.22 29.53 11.18
C GLU A 409 20.31 28.46 11.08
N GLN A 410 20.14 27.50 10.15
CA GLN A 410 21.11 26.43 9.94
C GLN A 410 22.25 26.82 8.99
N GLY A 411 22.25 28.02 8.42
CA GLY A 411 23.25 28.47 7.46
C GLY A 411 23.34 27.61 6.19
N LYS A 412 22.20 26.98 5.79
CA LYS A 412 22.15 26.13 4.62
C LYS A 412 22.02 26.94 3.34
N PRO A 413 22.59 26.50 2.22
CA PRO A 413 22.44 27.20 0.95
C PRO A 413 21.01 27.17 0.40
N TYR A 414 20.23 26.15 0.75
CA TYR A 414 18.83 25.94 0.42
C TYR A 414 18.18 24.92 1.36
N GLY A 415 16.86 24.88 1.36
CA GLY A 415 16.05 23.77 1.85
C GLY A 415 15.31 23.10 0.70
N LEU A 416 14.60 22.01 0.96
CA LEU A 416 13.84 21.29 -0.06
C LEU A 416 12.33 21.48 0.15
N LEU A 417 11.61 21.64 -0.97
CA LEU A 417 10.17 21.43 -1.07
C LEU A 417 9.95 20.15 -1.87
N ILE A 418 9.36 19.14 -1.24
CA ILE A 418 9.03 17.86 -1.84
C ILE A 418 7.54 17.87 -2.12
N ASP A 419 7.19 18.01 -3.40
CA ASP A 419 5.81 18.24 -3.82
C ASP A 419 5.06 16.93 -4.09
N ASP A 420 5.74 15.91 -4.58
CA ASP A 420 5.14 14.59 -4.83
C ASP A 420 6.14 13.46 -4.64
N ILE A 421 5.62 12.29 -4.25
CA ILE A 421 6.37 11.07 -4.00
C ILE A 421 5.70 9.90 -4.73
N ALA A 422 6.48 9.08 -5.42
CA ALA A 422 5.99 7.90 -6.12
C ALA A 422 5.53 6.80 -5.17
N GLY A 423 6.31 6.58 -4.16
CA GLY A 423 6.23 5.49 -3.22
C GLY A 423 7.58 5.33 -2.53
N GLY A 424 7.82 4.18 -1.97
CA GLY A 424 9.07 3.88 -1.32
C GLY A 424 9.15 2.42 -0.98
N PHE A 425 10.17 2.10 -0.24
CA PHE A 425 10.26 0.84 0.45
C PHE A 425 11.03 1.02 1.76
N THR A 426 10.77 0.13 2.67
CA THR A 426 11.37 0.18 3.99
C THR A 426 11.95 -1.18 4.34
N PHE A 427 13.22 -1.18 4.73
CA PHE A 427 13.85 -2.38 5.24
C PHE A 427 13.47 -2.56 6.70
N THR A 428 12.65 -3.57 6.97
CA THR A 428 12.23 -3.92 8.32
C THR A 428 13.04 -5.07 8.92
N GLY A 429 13.72 -5.86 8.08
CA GLY A 429 14.49 -7.03 8.49
C GLY A 429 15.80 -6.70 9.21
N ARG A 430 16.21 -7.54 10.18
CA ARG A 430 17.47 -7.38 10.94
C ARG A 430 18.75 -7.55 10.13
N GLY A 431 18.69 -8.25 9.02
CA GLY A 431 19.85 -8.52 8.17
C GLY A 431 20.36 -7.30 7.38
N GLN A 432 19.66 -6.16 7.48
CA GLN A 432 20.00 -4.92 6.79
C GLN A 432 19.85 -3.72 7.74
N PRO A 433 20.50 -2.57 7.45
CA PRO A 433 20.27 -1.35 8.20
C PRO A 433 18.76 -1.04 8.26
N GLN A 434 18.27 -0.66 9.45
CA GLN A 434 16.89 -0.22 9.65
C GLN A 434 16.71 1.14 8.96
N ALA A 435 16.61 1.13 7.65
CA ALA A 435 16.52 2.32 6.81
C ALA A 435 15.23 2.29 6.00
N PHE A 436 14.81 3.44 5.58
CA PHE A 436 13.79 3.61 4.55
C PHE A 436 14.38 4.36 3.36
N GLN A 437 13.82 4.13 2.21
CA GLN A 437 14.06 4.92 1.00
C GLN A 437 12.71 5.30 0.42
N VAL A 438 12.53 6.59 0.19
CA VAL A 438 11.33 7.14 -0.41
C VAL A 438 11.75 7.88 -1.67
N GLU A 439 10.99 7.69 -2.75
CA GLU A 439 11.32 8.19 -4.08
C GLU A 439 10.50 9.45 -4.43
N PRO A 440 11.03 10.65 -4.19
CA PRO A 440 10.40 11.88 -4.64
C PRO A 440 10.31 11.98 -6.16
N LEU A 441 9.19 12.47 -6.64
CA LEU A 441 8.93 12.71 -8.06
C LEU A 441 9.19 14.18 -8.45
N VAL A 442 8.83 15.10 -7.58
CA VAL A 442 8.97 16.55 -7.81
C VAL A 442 9.60 17.18 -6.59
N VAL A 443 10.76 17.79 -6.78
CA VAL A 443 11.53 18.44 -5.71
C VAL A 443 12.04 19.80 -6.17
N TYR A 444 11.87 20.79 -5.31
CA TYR A 444 12.41 22.14 -5.53
C TYR A 444 13.43 22.50 -4.44
N LYS A 445 14.50 23.16 -4.82
CA LYS A 445 15.33 23.93 -3.88
C LYS A 445 14.64 25.24 -3.57
N VAL A 446 14.49 25.54 -2.30
CA VAL A 446 13.94 26.80 -1.78
C VAL A 446 15.09 27.59 -1.18
N PHE A 447 15.20 28.86 -1.57
CA PHE A 447 16.30 29.72 -1.17
C PHE A 447 15.86 30.78 -0.16
N ALA A 448 16.76 31.11 0.77
CA ALA A 448 16.47 32.08 1.81
C ALA A 448 16.66 33.56 1.38
N ASP A 449 17.26 33.79 0.23
CA ASP A 449 17.51 35.13 -0.34
C ASP A 449 16.36 35.63 -1.24
N GLY A 450 15.30 34.83 -1.42
CA GLY A 450 14.10 35.23 -2.18
C GLY A 450 14.20 35.03 -3.69
N ARG A 451 15.27 34.39 -4.20
CA ARG A 451 15.31 33.98 -5.60
C ARG A 451 14.27 32.88 -5.87
N PRO A 452 13.86 32.71 -7.14
CA PRO A 452 12.90 31.65 -7.52
C PRO A 452 13.36 30.24 -7.10
N ASP A 453 12.41 29.39 -6.79
CA ASP A 453 12.67 27.98 -6.54
C ASP A 453 13.26 27.30 -7.77
N GLU A 454 14.16 26.36 -7.56
CA GLU A 454 14.82 25.61 -8.61
C GLU A 454 14.33 24.16 -8.59
N LEU A 455 13.67 23.74 -9.68
CA LEU A 455 13.29 22.33 -9.86
C LEU A 455 14.55 21.47 -10.02
N VAL A 456 14.62 20.36 -9.27
CA VAL A 456 15.74 19.42 -9.30
C VAL A 456 15.24 17.99 -9.42
N ARG A 457 16.11 17.07 -9.81
CA ARG A 457 15.82 15.64 -9.96
C ARG A 457 16.88 14.76 -9.31
N GLY A 458 16.62 13.45 -9.30
CA GLY A 458 17.56 12.46 -8.81
C GLY A 458 17.74 12.51 -7.30
N VAL A 459 16.65 12.69 -6.58
CA VAL A 459 16.62 12.74 -5.10
C VAL A 459 15.98 11.47 -4.58
N ASP A 460 16.64 10.80 -3.64
CA ASP A 460 16.08 9.78 -2.78
C ASP A 460 16.13 10.26 -1.34
N ILE A 461 15.02 10.17 -0.63
CA ILE A 461 14.98 10.42 0.82
C ILE A 461 15.41 9.15 1.52
N VAL A 462 16.37 9.28 2.43
CA VAL A 462 16.90 8.16 3.20
C VAL A 462 16.98 8.52 4.67
N GLY A 463 17.08 7.53 5.52
CA GLY A 463 17.28 7.75 6.95
C GLY A 463 16.81 6.59 7.81
N THR A 464 16.91 6.80 9.11
CA THR A 464 16.35 5.89 10.12
C THR A 464 14.99 6.41 10.59
N PRO A 465 13.99 5.55 10.77
CA PRO A 465 12.62 5.98 11.04
C PRO A 465 12.47 6.90 12.25
N LEU A 466 12.96 6.48 13.39
CA LEU A 466 12.80 7.26 14.63
C LEU A 466 13.49 8.63 14.55
N ALA A 467 14.67 8.70 13.91
CA ALA A 467 15.36 9.99 13.75
C ALA A 467 14.55 10.93 12.85
N ALA A 468 14.03 10.43 11.70
CA ALA A 468 13.25 11.24 10.77
C ALA A 468 11.93 11.76 11.39
N LEU A 469 11.22 10.91 12.13
CA LEU A 469 9.95 11.23 12.77
C LEU A 469 10.09 12.32 13.85
N THR A 470 11.17 12.29 14.63
CA THR A 470 11.41 13.27 15.71
C THR A 470 11.84 14.66 15.20
N LYS A 471 12.21 14.78 13.93
CA LYS A 471 12.63 16.06 13.31
C LYS A 471 11.48 16.90 12.75
N ILE A 472 10.24 16.40 12.81
CA ILE A 472 9.05 17.15 12.36
C ILE A 472 8.80 18.29 13.36
N VAL A 473 8.75 19.53 12.87
CA VAL A 473 8.64 20.74 13.70
C VAL A 473 7.35 21.54 13.51
N ALA A 474 6.65 21.34 12.39
CA ALA A 474 5.36 21.96 12.11
C ALA A 474 4.58 21.17 11.07
N THR A 475 3.26 21.40 11.01
CA THR A 475 2.37 20.78 10.04
C THR A 475 1.44 21.78 9.38
N GLY A 476 0.92 21.42 8.21
CA GLY A 476 -0.15 22.12 7.51
C GLY A 476 -1.51 21.93 8.17
N ASP A 477 -2.50 22.66 7.68
CA ASP A 477 -3.88 22.66 8.17
C ASP A 477 -4.82 21.77 7.33
N THR A 478 -4.39 21.36 6.16
CA THR A 478 -5.21 20.60 5.22
C THR A 478 -4.54 19.27 4.89
N PRO A 479 -5.17 18.14 5.24
CA PRO A 479 -4.65 16.83 4.87
C PRO A 479 -4.94 16.53 3.38
N GLU A 480 -3.98 15.87 2.73
CA GLU A 480 -4.11 15.32 1.40
C GLU A 480 -4.06 13.80 1.46
N VAL A 481 -4.66 13.14 0.46
CA VAL A 481 -4.78 11.70 0.40
C VAL A 481 -3.92 11.13 -0.71
N PHE A 482 -3.18 10.09 -0.37
CA PHE A 482 -2.56 9.17 -1.31
C PHE A 482 -3.36 7.86 -1.30
N ASN A 483 -3.83 7.41 -2.47
CA ASN A 483 -4.43 6.10 -2.68
C ASN A 483 -3.49 5.22 -3.48
N GLY A 484 -3.18 4.03 -2.99
CA GLY A 484 -2.22 3.13 -3.62
C GLY A 484 -2.45 1.67 -3.32
N TYR A 485 -1.52 0.85 -3.80
CA TYR A 485 -1.40 -0.56 -3.46
C TYR A 485 -0.07 -0.78 -2.76
N CYS A 486 -0.13 -1.31 -1.56
CA CYS A 486 1.04 -1.58 -0.74
C CYS A 486 1.47 -3.03 -0.87
N GLY A 487 2.72 -3.26 -1.29
CA GLY A 487 3.32 -4.58 -1.43
C GLY A 487 4.12 -4.97 -0.18
N ALA A 488 3.88 -6.17 0.35
CA ALA A 488 4.70 -6.78 1.39
C ALA A 488 4.58 -8.31 1.30
N GLU A 489 4.98 -9.04 2.35
CA GLU A 489 4.98 -10.51 2.39
C GLU A 489 3.62 -11.16 2.13
N SER A 490 2.52 -10.48 2.44
CA SER A 490 1.16 -10.93 2.11
C SER A 490 0.66 -10.45 0.74
N GLY A 491 1.56 -10.01 -0.15
CA GLY A 491 1.24 -9.49 -1.48
C GLY A 491 0.74 -8.04 -1.46
N TYR A 492 0.04 -7.64 -2.52
CA TYR A 492 -0.44 -6.27 -2.72
C TYR A 492 -1.85 -6.10 -2.16
N VAL A 493 -2.02 -5.13 -1.26
CA VAL A 493 -3.33 -4.74 -0.71
C VAL A 493 -3.62 -3.26 -1.00
N PRO A 494 -4.88 -2.90 -1.28
CA PRO A 494 -5.26 -1.50 -1.45
C PRO A 494 -5.16 -0.75 -0.12
N VAL A 495 -4.56 0.45 -0.14
CA VAL A 495 -4.34 1.29 1.05
C VAL A 495 -4.62 2.75 0.73
N SER A 496 -4.88 3.52 1.78
CA SER A 496 -4.82 4.98 1.73
C SER A 496 -3.92 5.49 2.83
N ALA A 497 -3.20 6.55 2.53
CA ALA A 497 -2.52 7.34 3.55
C ALA A 497 -2.96 8.79 3.43
N ALA A 498 -3.16 9.46 4.56
CA ALA A 498 -3.56 10.86 4.59
C ALA A 498 -2.74 11.62 5.64
N ALA A 499 -2.20 12.75 5.25
CA ALA A 499 -1.43 13.62 6.14
C ALA A 499 -1.57 15.09 5.75
N PRO A 500 -1.47 16.02 6.70
CA PRO A 500 -1.17 17.41 6.38
C PRO A 500 0.26 17.53 5.87
N ALA A 501 0.59 18.64 5.19
CA ALA A 501 1.97 18.94 4.89
C ALA A 501 2.83 18.94 6.18
N ILE A 502 4.09 18.51 6.09
CA ILE A 502 5.01 18.50 7.23
C ILE A 502 6.27 19.28 6.92
N LEU A 503 6.73 20.05 7.90
CA LEU A 503 8.02 20.70 7.90
C LEU A 503 8.95 19.93 8.84
N THR A 504 10.07 19.45 8.32
CA THR A 504 11.12 18.83 9.11
C THR A 504 12.35 19.73 9.19
N SER A 505 12.96 19.80 10.38
CA SER A 505 14.19 20.55 10.58
C SER A 505 15.39 19.88 9.91
N GLU A 506 15.30 18.58 9.67
CA GLU A 506 16.40 17.80 9.10
C GLU A 506 15.83 16.63 8.30
N LEU A 507 16.18 16.55 7.03
CA LEU A 507 15.90 15.44 6.13
C LEU A 507 17.18 15.11 5.38
N GLU A 508 17.54 13.84 5.34
CA GLU A 508 18.68 13.35 4.60
C GLU A 508 18.23 12.90 3.21
N VAL A 509 18.91 13.42 2.20
CA VAL A 509 18.69 13.01 0.81
C VAL A 509 20.01 12.59 0.17
N GLN A 510 19.93 11.54 -0.63
CA GLN A 510 21.02 11.05 -1.44
C GLN A 510 20.71 11.17 -2.92
N LYS A 511 21.71 10.97 -3.75
CA LYS A 511 21.56 10.97 -5.19
C LYS A 511 20.99 9.64 -5.66
N LYS A 512 19.89 9.70 -6.41
CA LYS A 512 19.31 8.50 -7.05
C LYS A 512 20.30 7.91 -8.05
N GLN A 513 20.38 6.58 -8.09
CA GLN A 513 21.18 5.90 -9.11
C GLN A 513 20.59 6.14 -10.49
N THR A 514 21.45 6.42 -11.47
CA THR A 514 21.05 6.66 -12.84
C THR A 514 21.36 5.44 -13.71
N SER A 515 20.53 5.20 -14.72
CA SER A 515 20.80 4.25 -15.78
C SER A 515 21.97 4.73 -16.65
N THR A 516 22.68 3.79 -17.28
CA THR A 516 23.68 4.07 -18.32
C THR A 516 23.04 4.29 -19.70
N ASP A 517 21.76 3.98 -19.86
CA ASP A 517 21.02 4.15 -21.11
C ASP A 517 20.90 5.63 -21.46
N ARG A 518 21.00 5.94 -22.75
CA ARG A 518 20.87 7.31 -23.24
C ARG A 518 19.47 7.52 -23.85
N PRO A 519 18.99 8.79 -23.92
CA PRO A 519 17.77 9.09 -24.65
C PRO A 519 17.85 8.61 -26.10
N PRO A 520 16.72 8.37 -26.77
CA PRO A 520 16.69 8.10 -28.20
C PRO A 520 17.43 9.19 -28.98
N ILE A 521 18.24 8.77 -29.99
CA ILE A 521 19.01 9.70 -30.81
C ILE A 521 18.08 10.54 -31.70
N LEU A 522 17.03 9.91 -32.22
CA LEU A 522 16.00 10.60 -33.04
C LEU A 522 14.93 11.17 -32.11
N PRO A 523 14.45 12.39 -32.40
CA PRO A 523 13.29 12.95 -31.71
C PRO A 523 12.03 12.09 -31.99
N PRO A 524 10.97 12.21 -31.17
CA PRO A 524 9.70 11.55 -31.45
C PRO A 524 9.16 11.90 -32.83
N PRO A 525 8.56 10.95 -33.59
CA PRO A 525 8.15 11.15 -35.00
C PRO A 525 7.25 12.37 -35.24
N ALA A 526 6.41 12.75 -34.29
CA ALA A 526 5.53 13.92 -34.38
C ALA A 526 6.30 15.26 -34.45
N HIS A 527 7.59 15.29 -34.09
CA HIS A 527 8.44 16.49 -34.06
C HIS A 527 9.46 16.53 -35.21
N ASP A 528 9.61 15.46 -35.97
CA ASP A 528 10.50 15.41 -37.14
C ASP A 528 10.02 16.31 -38.29
N THR A 529 8.68 16.43 -38.46
CA THR A 529 8.08 17.18 -39.56
C THR A 529 8.25 18.71 -39.44
N ALA A 530 8.52 19.23 -38.24
CA ALA A 530 8.69 20.67 -38.03
C ALA A 530 10.07 21.19 -38.52
N LYS A 531 11.08 20.31 -38.68
CA LYS A 531 12.40 20.69 -39.20
C LYS A 531 12.54 20.53 -40.71
N ALA A 532 11.71 19.70 -41.34
CA ALA A 532 11.75 19.47 -42.80
C ALA A 532 11.10 20.61 -43.61
N GLY A 533 10.29 21.48 -43.00
CA GLY A 533 9.65 22.61 -43.67
C GLY A 533 10.46 23.91 -43.73
N GLY A 534 11.69 23.93 -43.21
CA GLY A 534 12.53 25.11 -43.13
C GLY A 534 13.69 25.20 -44.14
N ALA A 535 13.75 24.28 -45.10
CA ALA A 535 14.76 24.29 -46.17
C ALA A 535 14.05 24.25 -47.54
N GLN A 536 13.49 25.38 -47.96
CA GLN A 536 13.28 25.76 -49.36
C GLN A 536 13.69 27.22 -49.55
#